data_7cccbe2d692b1afca5d44778edc43df1
#
_entry.id   7cccbe2d692b1afca5d44778edc43df1
#
_cell.length_a   1.000
_cell.length_b   1.000
_cell.length_c   1.000
_cell.angle_alpha   90.00
_cell.angle_beta   90.00
_cell.angle_gamma   90.00
#
_symmetry.space_group_name_H-M   'P 1'
#
loop_
_entity.id
_entity.type
_entity.pdbx_description
1 polymer ?
#
loop_
_entity_poly.entity_id
_entity_poly.type
_entity_poly.pdbx_seq_one_letter_code
_entity_poly.pdbx_strand_id
1 'polypeptide(L)'
;ILWGQDRIQQYAGTAMPYPIVKDSFVFFQDSMVPFYVNHLGRHGARFPTSGKALNRVKEILELAQRENRLTSGGVTLLSTIQNLSETFDGQWGKLSVVGEEEQRGIARRMIERYPQLFSDSVKVQAIATYVPRCIHSMDAFLACMVEFNSSLHIQRNEGKQYNDILRFFDLNQSYVDYKENGDWRPIYETFVRRKISSASVMENFFLESGQETDKEAEEFVMALFSIAAILPDTGTPINLDGLFTIGEWDNCWQTQNLRQYMSKSSSPIGRMLPVAIAWPLLSEFIHSADEVIKGKSDTRANFRFAHAETVIPFVALMGIEGTDVKVVVPDSVSKYWKDYEIAPMAANVQWIFYHDKAREIWVSFLLNEKEMTLPVSTSR
;
A
#
# COMPACT_ATOMS: atom_id res chain seq x y z
N ILE A 1 26.57 2.06 -8.49
CA ILE A 1 25.50 1.37 -9.29
C ILE A 1 24.21 1.26 -8.45
N LEU A 2 24.25 1.32 -7.12
CA LEU A 2 23.06 1.25 -6.23
C LEU A 2 22.18 2.52 -6.24
N TRP A 3 22.67 3.65 -6.72
CA TRP A 3 21.97 4.94 -6.68
C TRP A 3 20.83 5.11 -7.72
N GLY A 4 20.73 4.22 -8.70
CA GLY A 4 19.70 4.27 -9.75
C GLY A 4 18.43 3.47 -9.41
N GLN A 5 18.57 2.33 -8.74
CA GLN A 5 17.46 1.43 -8.43
C GLN A 5 16.50 2.01 -7.38
N ASP A 6 17.02 2.70 -6.34
CA ASP A 6 16.18 3.31 -5.30
C ASP A 6 15.26 4.43 -5.84
N ARG A 7 15.65 5.10 -6.94
CA ARG A 7 14.85 6.16 -7.55
C ARG A 7 13.68 5.64 -8.37
N ILE A 8 13.81 4.48 -9.01
CA ILE A 8 12.74 3.90 -9.83
C ILE A 8 11.68 3.26 -8.95
N GLN A 9 12.05 2.65 -7.83
CA GLN A 9 11.11 1.98 -6.92
C GLN A 9 10.00 2.91 -6.41
N GLN A 10 10.30 4.18 -6.10
CA GLN A 10 9.26 5.13 -5.67
C GLN A 10 8.16 5.34 -6.72
N TYR A 11 8.49 5.23 -8.02
CA TYR A 11 7.52 5.36 -9.10
C TYR A 11 6.56 4.15 -9.21
N ALA A 12 6.80 3.07 -8.47
CA ALA A 12 5.83 1.99 -8.34
C ALA A 12 4.60 2.38 -7.51
N GLY A 13 4.63 3.53 -6.85
CA GLY A 13 3.50 4.04 -6.06
C GLY A 13 3.12 3.07 -4.94
N THR A 14 1.84 2.71 -4.84
CA THR A 14 1.38 1.72 -3.86
C THR A 14 1.89 0.29 -4.11
N ALA A 15 2.53 0.02 -5.25
CA ALA A 15 3.21 -1.25 -5.52
C ALA A 15 4.70 -1.20 -5.12
N MET A 16 5.17 -0.14 -4.51
CA MET A 16 6.53 -0.08 -3.98
C MET A 16 6.68 -1.09 -2.82
N PRO A 17 7.70 -1.96 -2.84
CA PRO A 17 8.03 -2.80 -1.69
C PRO A 17 8.25 -1.96 -0.43
N TYR A 18 8.02 -2.54 0.74
CA TYR A 18 8.17 -1.79 2.00
C TYR A 18 9.60 -1.26 2.16
N PRO A 19 9.77 0.06 2.37
CA PRO A 19 11.10 0.63 2.47
C PRO A 19 11.83 0.14 3.73
N ILE A 20 13.11 -0.16 3.60
CA ILE A 20 13.92 -0.49 4.78
C ILE A 20 14.06 0.77 5.63
N VAL A 21 13.42 0.76 6.79
CA VAL A 21 13.52 1.86 7.76
C VAL A 21 14.89 1.77 8.43
N LYS A 22 15.82 2.63 7.99
CA LYS A 22 17.09 2.84 8.70
C LYS A 22 16.80 3.74 9.89
N ASP A 23 17.19 3.28 11.07
CA ASP A 23 17.01 3.87 12.39
C ASP A 23 16.79 5.41 12.41
N SER A 24 15.57 5.81 12.66
CA SER A 24 15.23 7.16 13.09
C SER A 24 14.36 7.05 14.35
N PHE A 25 14.97 6.54 15.43
CA PHE A 25 14.28 6.43 16.70
C PHE A 25 14.43 7.75 17.46
N VAL A 26 13.36 8.49 17.60
CA VAL A 26 13.25 9.41 18.72
C VAL A 26 12.90 8.55 19.93
N PHE A 27 13.88 8.25 20.76
CA PHE A 27 13.62 7.64 22.07
C PHE A 27 12.73 8.58 22.86
N PHE A 28 11.52 8.18 23.17
CA PHE A 28 10.85 8.71 24.33
C PHE A 28 11.79 8.57 25.53
N GLN A 29 11.91 9.63 26.35
CA GLN A 29 12.80 9.65 27.51
C GLN A 29 12.71 8.35 28.29
N ASP A 30 13.80 7.91 28.94
CA ASP A 30 13.93 6.70 29.80
C ASP A 30 12.81 6.54 30.87
N SER A 31 11.89 7.50 30.94
CA SER A 31 10.77 7.54 31.87
C SER A 31 9.45 7.03 31.33
N MET A 32 9.36 6.70 30.03
CA MET A 32 8.12 6.28 29.37
C MET A 32 8.10 4.76 29.20
N VAL A 33 7.09 4.09 29.75
CA VAL A 33 6.94 2.63 29.68
C VAL A 33 5.78 2.30 28.76
N PRO A 34 6.02 1.63 27.61
CA PRO A 34 4.94 1.21 26.74
C PRO A 34 4.11 0.11 27.40
N PHE A 35 2.76 0.20 27.29
CA PHE A 35 1.86 -0.79 27.87
C PHE A 35 0.83 -1.37 26.89
N TYR A 36 0.60 -0.73 25.75
CA TYR A 36 -0.37 -1.20 24.74
C TYR A 36 0.00 -0.72 23.34
N VAL A 37 -0.28 -1.53 22.32
CA VAL A 37 -0.16 -1.16 20.91
C VAL A 37 -1.43 -1.47 20.13
N ASN A 38 -1.85 -0.51 19.32
CA ASN A 38 -2.91 -0.62 18.34
C ASN A 38 -2.29 -0.52 16.95
N HIS A 39 -2.50 -1.52 16.08
CA HIS A 39 -1.82 -1.60 14.79
C HIS A 39 -2.81 -1.91 13.67
N LEU A 40 -2.63 -1.22 12.55
CA LEU A 40 -3.23 -1.55 11.25
C LEU A 40 -2.11 -1.79 10.25
N GLY A 41 -2.06 -2.98 9.62
CA GLY A 41 -1.14 -3.31 8.54
C GLY A 41 -1.85 -3.52 7.21
N ARG A 42 -1.26 -3.05 6.13
CA ARG A 42 -1.55 -3.51 4.78
C ARG A 42 -0.88 -4.87 4.57
N HIS A 43 -1.47 -5.74 3.72
CA HIS A 43 -0.77 -6.95 3.26
C HIS A 43 0.60 -6.60 2.65
N GLY A 44 1.55 -7.52 2.75
CA GLY A 44 2.88 -7.39 2.15
C GLY A 44 2.88 -7.46 0.62
N ALA A 45 4.07 -7.38 0.05
CA ALA A 45 4.33 -7.54 -1.37
C ALA A 45 3.70 -8.83 -1.92
N ARG A 46 3.25 -8.79 -3.17
CA ARG A 46 2.39 -9.83 -3.75
C ARG A 46 2.52 -9.92 -5.25
N PHE A 47 2.04 -11.04 -5.80
CA PHE A 47 1.80 -11.18 -7.23
C PHE A 47 0.64 -10.29 -7.71
N PRO A 48 0.59 -9.93 -9.01
CA PRO A 48 -0.54 -9.21 -9.59
C PRO A 48 -1.87 -9.87 -9.20
N THR A 49 -2.92 -9.07 -8.98
CA THR A 49 -4.25 -9.60 -8.59
C THR A 49 -4.96 -10.35 -9.71
N SER A 50 -4.55 -10.13 -10.95
CA SER A 50 -5.10 -10.82 -12.14
C SER A 50 -4.14 -10.70 -13.30
N GLY A 51 -4.31 -11.55 -14.32
CA GLY A 51 -3.56 -11.53 -15.57
C GLY A 51 -3.94 -10.42 -16.56
N LYS A 52 -4.86 -9.49 -16.23
CA LYS A 52 -5.41 -8.52 -17.19
C LYS A 52 -4.34 -7.69 -17.90
N ALA A 53 -3.39 -7.13 -17.15
CA ALA A 53 -2.31 -6.31 -17.73
C ALA A 53 -1.40 -7.15 -18.65
N LEU A 54 -0.97 -8.33 -18.19
CA LEU A 54 -0.15 -9.25 -18.97
C LEU A 54 -0.86 -9.69 -20.24
N ASN A 55 -2.12 -10.09 -20.15
CA ASN A 55 -2.91 -10.50 -21.30
C ASN A 55 -3.08 -9.36 -22.31
N ARG A 56 -3.36 -8.13 -21.84
CA ARG A 56 -3.51 -6.97 -22.73
C ARG A 56 -2.22 -6.68 -23.51
N VAL A 57 -1.08 -6.65 -22.83
CA VAL A 57 0.23 -6.44 -23.46
C VAL A 57 0.54 -7.59 -24.45
N LYS A 58 0.31 -8.83 -24.03
CA LYS A 58 0.54 -10.02 -24.84
C LYS A 58 -0.30 -9.99 -26.12
N GLU A 59 -1.60 -9.72 -26.03
CA GLU A 59 -2.52 -9.67 -27.18
C GLU A 59 -2.08 -8.65 -28.24
N ILE A 60 -1.67 -7.45 -27.81
CA ILE A 60 -1.19 -6.39 -28.71
C ILE A 60 0.11 -6.81 -29.38
N LEU A 61 1.08 -7.35 -28.62
CA LEU A 61 2.36 -7.80 -29.17
C LEU A 61 2.19 -9.01 -30.11
N GLU A 62 1.34 -9.97 -29.80
CA GLU A 62 1.07 -11.13 -30.66
C GLU A 62 0.39 -10.73 -31.98
N LEU A 63 -0.51 -9.73 -31.95
CA LEU A 63 -1.10 -9.18 -33.16
C LEU A 63 -0.03 -8.54 -34.03
N ALA A 64 0.78 -7.66 -33.47
CA ALA A 64 1.87 -6.98 -34.18
C ALA A 64 2.92 -7.98 -34.73
N GLN A 65 3.18 -9.08 -33.99
CA GLN A 65 4.07 -10.14 -34.48
C GLN A 65 3.53 -10.83 -35.72
N ARG A 66 2.23 -11.18 -35.76
CA ARG A 66 1.57 -11.77 -36.92
C ARG A 66 1.62 -10.87 -38.15
N GLU A 67 1.63 -9.58 -37.95
CA GLU A 67 1.68 -8.55 -38.98
C GLU A 67 3.12 -8.11 -39.32
N ASN A 68 4.14 -8.73 -38.73
CA ASN A 68 5.57 -8.40 -38.89
C ASN A 68 5.90 -6.95 -38.52
N ARG A 69 5.23 -6.39 -37.52
CA ARG A 69 5.39 -5.00 -37.06
C ARG A 69 6.23 -4.86 -35.79
N LEU A 70 6.78 -5.94 -35.22
CA LEU A 70 7.62 -5.84 -34.03
C LEU A 70 9.05 -5.46 -34.39
N THR A 71 9.65 -4.58 -33.57
CA THR A 71 11.09 -4.41 -33.49
C THR A 71 11.75 -5.62 -32.81
N SER A 72 13.08 -5.69 -32.79
CA SER A 72 13.79 -6.69 -31.97
C SER A 72 13.46 -6.55 -30.48
N GLY A 73 13.26 -5.29 -29.99
CA GLY A 73 12.79 -5.01 -28.64
C GLY A 73 11.40 -5.56 -28.37
N GLY A 74 10.48 -5.42 -29.34
CA GLY A 74 9.12 -5.95 -29.26
C GLY A 74 9.08 -7.48 -29.20
N VAL A 75 9.93 -8.17 -29.99
CA VAL A 75 10.05 -9.64 -29.94
C VAL A 75 10.58 -10.08 -28.57
N THR A 76 11.59 -9.40 -28.04
CA THR A 76 12.14 -9.70 -26.70
C THR A 76 11.09 -9.47 -25.61
N LEU A 77 10.36 -8.36 -25.68
CA LEU A 77 9.29 -8.05 -24.72
C LEU A 77 8.19 -9.12 -24.77
N LEU A 78 7.74 -9.54 -25.97
CA LEU A 78 6.73 -10.60 -26.09
C LEU A 78 7.18 -11.89 -25.41
N SER A 79 8.41 -12.34 -25.64
CA SER A 79 8.97 -13.53 -24.98
C SER A 79 8.99 -13.37 -23.45
N THR A 80 9.36 -12.18 -22.96
CA THR A 80 9.36 -11.88 -21.53
C THR A 80 7.96 -11.91 -20.94
N ILE A 81 6.97 -11.33 -21.60
CA ILE A 81 5.57 -11.34 -21.17
C ILE A 81 4.97 -12.75 -21.16
N GLN A 82 5.33 -13.58 -22.14
CA GLN A 82 4.93 -15.00 -22.17
C GLN A 82 5.51 -15.76 -20.98
N ASN A 83 6.80 -15.60 -20.68
CA ASN A 83 7.46 -16.20 -19.51
C ASN A 83 6.81 -15.75 -18.20
N LEU A 84 6.54 -14.43 -18.05
CA LEU A 84 5.86 -13.91 -16.88
C LEU A 84 4.43 -14.48 -16.73
N SER A 85 3.71 -14.67 -17.83
CA SER A 85 2.37 -15.26 -17.81
C SER A 85 2.39 -16.69 -17.28
N GLU A 86 3.38 -17.48 -17.69
CA GLU A 86 3.60 -18.86 -17.20
C GLU A 86 4.04 -18.86 -15.72
N THR A 87 4.99 -17.99 -15.36
CA THR A 87 5.51 -17.87 -13.99
C THR A 87 4.41 -17.47 -13.00
N PHE A 88 3.49 -16.60 -13.42
CA PHE A 88 2.43 -16.07 -12.53
C PHE A 88 1.15 -16.91 -12.56
N ASP A 89 1.09 -17.93 -13.39
CA ASP A 89 -0.07 -18.83 -13.40
C ASP A 89 -0.27 -19.49 -12.03
N GLY A 90 -1.51 -19.44 -11.54
CA GLY A 90 -1.87 -19.93 -10.21
C GLY A 90 -1.34 -19.07 -9.04
N GLN A 91 -0.61 -17.96 -9.28
CA GLN A 91 -0.10 -17.07 -8.23
C GLN A 91 -0.91 -15.78 -8.04
N TRP A 92 -1.95 -15.56 -8.82
CA TRP A 92 -2.72 -14.31 -8.82
C TRP A 92 -3.17 -13.87 -7.44
N GLY A 93 -2.71 -12.68 -7.04
CA GLY A 93 -3.05 -12.04 -5.77
C GLY A 93 -2.49 -12.69 -4.51
N LYS A 94 -1.67 -13.71 -4.61
CA LYS A 94 -1.00 -14.34 -3.47
C LYS A 94 0.10 -13.45 -2.90
N LEU A 95 0.30 -13.51 -1.60
CA LEU A 95 1.46 -12.94 -0.94
C LEU A 95 2.74 -13.59 -1.52
N SER A 96 3.77 -12.79 -1.74
CA SER A 96 5.08 -13.29 -2.17
C SER A 96 6.00 -13.52 -0.97
N VAL A 97 7.13 -14.19 -1.21
CA VAL A 97 8.19 -14.33 -0.20
C VAL A 97 8.70 -12.96 0.26
N VAL A 98 8.78 -11.97 -0.66
CA VAL A 98 9.13 -10.58 -0.30
C VAL A 98 8.13 -10.03 0.72
N GLY A 99 6.82 -10.24 0.48
CA GLY A 99 5.78 -9.76 1.39
C GLY A 99 5.77 -10.46 2.75
N GLU A 100 6.13 -11.74 2.79
CA GLU A 100 6.32 -12.45 4.07
C GLU A 100 7.49 -11.86 4.87
N GLU A 101 8.63 -11.59 4.22
CA GLU A 101 9.80 -10.98 4.85
C GLU A 101 9.53 -9.54 5.31
N GLU A 102 8.75 -8.76 4.56
CA GLU A 102 8.30 -7.43 4.98
C GLU A 102 7.55 -7.49 6.32
N GLN A 103 6.56 -8.38 6.43
CA GLN A 103 5.75 -8.54 7.64
C GLN A 103 6.57 -9.04 8.83
N ARG A 104 7.43 -10.02 8.61
CA ARG A 104 8.36 -10.51 9.62
C ARG A 104 9.33 -9.41 10.09
N GLY A 105 9.83 -8.60 9.15
CA GLY A 105 10.71 -7.47 9.42
C GLY A 105 10.04 -6.40 10.29
N ILE A 106 8.79 -6.03 10.01
CA ILE A 106 8.02 -5.07 10.82
C ILE A 106 7.78 -5.63 12.23
N ALA A 107 7.38 -6.90 12.34
CA ALA A 107 7.20 -7.56 13.64
C ALA A 107 8.49 -7.56 14.47
N ARG A 108 9.63 -7.91 13.86
CA ARG A 108 10.94 -7.93 14.51
C ARG A 108 11.32 -6.56 15.05
N ARG A 109 11.22 -5.51 14.22
CA ARG A 109 11.54 -4.14 14.63
C ARG A 109 10.60 -3.62 15.72
N MET A 110 9.31 -4.02 15.70
CA MET A 110 8.36 -3.70 16.77
C MET A 110 8.78 -4.34 18.09
N ILE A 111 9.17 -5.61 18.07
CA ILE A 111 9.67 -6.35 19.25
C ILE A 111 10.96 -5.72 19.78
N GLU A 112 11.91 -5.42 18.91
CA GLU A 112 13.18 -4.79 19.28
C GLU A 112 12.98 -3.40 19.89
N ARG A 113 11.99 -2.66 19.39
CA ARG A 113 11.66 -1.31 19.88
C ARG A 113 10.88 -1.32 21.21
N TYR A 114 10.00 -2.31 21.40
CA TYR A 114 9.08 -2.38 22.52
C TYR A 114 9.08 -3.77 23.19
N PRO A 115 10.24 -4.30 23.61
CA PRO A 115 10.32 -5.66 24.15
C PRO A 115 9.45 -5.87 25.38
N GLN A 116 9.18 -4.81 26.17
CA GLN A 116 8.36 -4.87 27.38
C GLN A 116 6.90 -5.23 27.09
N LEU A 117 6.41 -4.94 25.86
CA LEU A 117 5.04 -5.32 25.46
C LEU A 117 4.88 -6.82 25.24
N PHE A 118 5.97 -7.54 24.96
CA PHE A 118 5.92 -8.92 24.46
C PHE A 118 6.78 -9.92 25.27
N SER A 119 7.39 -9.50 26.38
CA SER A 119 8.32 -10.34 27.15
C SER A 119 7.64 -11.35 28.08
N ASP A 120 6.39 -11.09 28.46
CA ASP A 120 5.63 -11.95 29.37
C ASP A 120 4.57 -12.78 28.63
N SER A 121 3.86 -13.62 29.37
CA SER A 121 2.67 -14.31 28.89
C SER A 121 1.49 -13.33 28.78
N VAL A 122 1.44 -12.57 27.69
CA VAL A 122 0.48 -11.49 27.46
C VAL A 122 -0.52 -11.84 26.37
N LYS A 123 -1.69 -11.22 26.42
CA LYS A 123 -2.74 -11.39 25.40
C LYS A 123 -2.47 -10.50 24.21
N VAL A 124 -2.53 -11.10 23.02
CA VAL A 124 -2.43 -10.46 21.71
C VAL A 124 -3.66 -10.84 20.89
N GLN A 125 -4.30 -9.87 20.29
CA GLN A 125 -5.38 -10.08 19.34
C GLN A 125 -4.91 -9.72 17.94
N ALA A 126 -5.23 -10.58 16.97
CA ALA A 126 -4.91 -10.34 15.57
C ALA A 126 -6.10 -10.70 14.69
N ILE A 127 -6.48 -9.79 13.80
CA ILE A 127 -7.56 -10.00 12.84
C ILE A 127 -7.11 -9.64 11.42
N ALA A 128 -7.65 -10.36 10.45
CA ALA A 128 -7.42 -10.06 9.05
C ALA A 128 -8.74 -10.05 8.26
N THR A 129 -8.73 -9.38 7.09
CA THR A 129 -9.78 -9.59 6.10
C THR A 129 -9.77 -11.06 5.64
N TYR A 130 -10.87 -11.52 5.03
CA TYR A 130 -10.96 -12.87 4.46
C TYR A 130 -10.04 -13.11 3.24
N VAL A 131 -9.31 -12.11 2.78
CA VAL A 131 -8.46 -12.19 1.58
C VAL A 131 -7.16 -12.90 1.91
N PRO A 132 -6.77 -14.00 1.21
CA PRO A 132 -5.65 -14.85 1.59
C PRO A 132 -4.33 -14.10 1.84
N ARG A 133 -3.96 -13.11 1.03
CA ARG A 133 -2.72 -12.33 1.25
C ARG A 133 -2.71 -11.55 2.57
N CYS A 134 -3.89 -11.10 3.06
CA CYS A 134 -3.97 -10.42 4.36
C CYS A 134 -3.83 -11.44 5.50
N ILE A 135 -4.42 -12.62 5.34
CA ILE A 135 -4.29 -13.73 6.28
C ILE A 135 -2.82 -14.18 6.38
N HIS A 136 -2.17 -14.43 5.24
CA HIS A 136 -0.76 -14.84 5.22
C HIS A 136 0.17 -13.74 5.74
N SER A 137 -0.15 -12.46 5.51
CA SER A 137 0.59 -11.33 6.09
C SER A 137 0.48 -11.32 7.62
N MET A 138 -0.71 -11.54 8.17
CA MET A 138 -0.93 -11.71 9.60
C MET A 138 -0.14 -12.91 10.14
N ASP A 139 -0.18 -14.03 9.45
CA ASP A 139 0.50 -15.26 9.88
C ASP A 139 2.03 -15.08 9.89
N ALA A 140 2.62 -14.46 8.87
CA ALA A 140 4.05 -14.16 8.82
C ALA A 140 4.48 -13.21 9.96
N PHE A 141 3.68 -12.17 10.24
CA PHE A 141 3.91 -11.25 11.35
C PHE A 141 3.85 -11.97 12.70
N LEU A 142 2.80 -12.76 12.94
CA LEU A 142 2.60 -13.49 14.19
C LEU A 142 3.64 -14.61 14.39
N ALA A 143 4.09 -15.26 13.33
CA ALA A 143 5.16 -16.27 13.41
C ALA A 143 6.44 -15.68 14.02
N CYS A 144 6.83 -14.47 13.60
CA CYS A 144 7.98 -13.77 14.18
C CYS A 144 7.75 -13.44 15.68
N MET A 145 6.51 -13.08 16.06
CA MET A 145 6.15 -12.84 17.47
C MET A 145 6.30 -14.12 18.33
N VAL A 146 5.82 -15.26 17.82
CA VAL A 146 5.91 -16.57 18.51
C VAL A 146 7.35 -17.06 18.59
N GLU A 147 8.17 -16.84 17.57
CA GLU A 147 9.61 -17.13 17.59
C GLU A 147 10.34 -16.34 18.68
N PHE A 148 9.93 -15.09 18.92
CA PHE A 148 10.47 -14.28 20.01
C PHE A 148 9.99 -14.76 21.38
N ASN A 149 8.69 -15.01 21.54
CA ASN A 149 8.08 -15.44 22.78
C ASN A 149 6.92 -16.43 22.55
N SER A 150 7.19 -17.71 22.73
CA SER A 150 6.20 -18.78 22.57
C SER A 150 5.10 -18.81 23.66
N SER A 151 5.24 -18.02 24.72
CA SER A 151 4.24 -17.92 25.80
C SER A 151 3.14 -16.90 25.55
N LEU A 152 3.17 -16.19 24.41
CA LEU A 152 2.12 -15.23 24.04
C LEU A 152 0.77 -15.92 23.84
N HIS A 153 -0.27 -15.37 24.45
CA HIS A 153 -1.66 -15.81 24.24
C HIS A 153 -2.27 -15.12 23.04
N ILE A 154 -2.06 -15.67 21.84
CA ILE A 154 -2.51 -15.08 20.58
C ILE A 154 -3.93 -15.55 20.23
N GLN A 155 -4.87 -14.62 20.17
CA GLN A 155 -6.20 -14.81 19.56
C GLN A 155 -6.16 -14.34 18.11
N ARG A 156 -6.07 -15.30 17.19
CA ARG A 156 -5.99 -15.05 15.75
C ARG A 156 -7.35 -15.36 15.10
N ASN A 157 -7.87 -14.40 14.34
CA ASN A 157 -9.12 -14.57 13.60
C ASN A 157 -9.06 -13.89 12.23
N GLU A 158 -9.87 -14.36 11.28
CA GLU A 158 -10.05 -13.76 9.97
C GLU A 158 -11.49 -13.94 9.48
N GLY A 159 -11.88 -13.16 8.49
CA GLY A 159 -13.16 -13.39 7.83
C GLY A 159 -13.98 -12.16 7.52
N LYS A 160 -15.17 -12.41 6.95
CA LYS A 160 -16.09 -11.36 6.51
C LYS A 160 -16.75 -10.59 7.66
N GLN A 161 -16.77 -11.14 8.87
CA GLN A 161 -17.27 -10.47 10.08
C GLN A 161 -16.48 -9.21 10.44
N TYR A 162 -15.27 -9.04 9.89
CA TYR A 162 -14.44 -7.84 10.08
C TYR A 162 -14.55 -6.84 8.93
N ASN A 163 -15.43 -7.06 7.95
CA ASN A 163 -15.55 -6.17 6.80
C ASN A 163 -15.95 -4.75 7.18
N ASP A 164 -16.77 -4.57 8.21
CA ASP A 164 -17.22 -3.25 8.66
C ASP A 164 -16.05 -2.33 9.04
N ILE A 165 -14.98 -2.90 9.57
CA ILE A 165 -13.78 -2.15 10.01
C ILE A 165 -12.59 -2.30 9.07
N LEU A 166 -12.47 -3.41 8.29
CA LEU A 166 -11.29 -3.66 7.45
C LEU A 166 -11.58 -3.55 5.94
N ARG A 167 -12.86 -3.64 5.52
CA ARG A 167 -13.30 -3.53 4.12
C ARG A 167 -14.52 -2.62 3.95
N PHE A 168 -14.65 -1.60 4.77
CA PHE A 168 -15.73 -0.60 4.71
C PHE A 168 -15.90 0.02 3.32
N PHE A 169 -14.83 0.04 2.52
CA PHE A 169 -14.81 0.55 1.15
C PHE A 169 -15.61 -0.30 0.14
N ASP A 170 -15.99 -1.53 0.50
CA ASP A 170 -16.87 -2.38 -0.31
C ASP A 170 -18.33 -2.29 0.15
N LEU A 171 -18.57 -1.78 1.36
CA LEU A 171 -19.90 -1.79 1.99
C LEU A 171 -20.64 -0.47 1.84
N ASN A 172 -19.95 0.63 1.73
CA ASN A 172 -20.55 1.95 1.59
C ASN A 172 -20.95 2.19 0.13
N GLN A 173 -22.25 2.05 -0.20
CA GLN A 173 -22.74 2.18 -1.57
C GLN A 173 -22.42 3.54 -2.18
N SER A 174 -22.58 4.63 -1.42
CA SER A 174 -22.25 5.99 -1.93
C SER A 174 -20.77 6.11 -2.32
N TYR A 175 -19.88 5.47 -1.57
CA TYR A 175 -18.47 5.44 -1.91
C TYR A 175 -18.18 4.54 -3.13
N VAL A 176 -18.83 3.39 -3.23
CA VAL A 176 -18.70 2.52 -4.41
C VAL A 176 -19.13 3.28 -5.67
N ASP A 177 -20.28 3.96 -5.62
CA ASP A 177 -20.76 4.77 -6.73
C ASP A 177 -19.81 5.93 -7.07
N TYR A 178 -19.28 6.63 -6.07
CA TYR A 178 -18.26 7.67 -6.25
C TYR A 178 -16.98 7.12 -6.89
N LYS A 179 -16.50 5.99 -6.42
CA LYS A 179 -15.30 5.33 -6.97
C LYS A 179 -15.47 4.95 -8.44
N GLU A 180 -16.66 4.48 -8.81
CA GLU A 180 -16.95 3.99 -10.16
C GLU A 180 -17.41 5.08 -11.12
N ASN A 181 -18.16 6.08 -10.65
CA ASN A 181 -18.84 7.05 -11.50
C ASN A 181 -18.64 8.52 -11.04
N GLY A 182 -17.77 8.77 -10.05
CA GLY A 182 -17.61 10.10 -9.47
C GLY A 182 -17.02 11.14 -10.45
N ASP A 183 -17.29 12.42 -10.16
CA ASP A 183 -16.86 13.58 -10.95
C ASP A 183 -15.33 13.68 -11.14
N TRP A 184 -14.57 12.94 -10.39
CA TRP A 184 -13.11 12.87 -10.52
C TRP A 184 -12.66 12.14 -11.80
N ARG A 185 -13.46 11.22 -12.35
CA ARG A 185 -13.07 10.39 -13.49
C ARG A 185 -12.77 11.16 -14.77
N PRO A 186 -13.61 12.09 -15.26
CA PRO A 186 -13.29 12.88 -16.44
C PRO A 186 -12.00 13.71 -16.28
N ILE A 187 -11.75 14.20 -15.06
CA ILE A 187 -10.52 14.95 -14.72
C ILE A 187 -9.31 14.02 -14.81
N TYR A 188 -9.42 12.83 -14.22
CA TYR A 188 -8.38 11.80 -14.28
C TYR A 188 -8.08 11.37 -15.71
N GLU A 189 -9.10 11.05 -16.51
CA GLU A 189 -8.92 10.65 -17.91
C GLU A 189 -8.24 11.74 -18.75
N THR A 190 -8.60 13.01 -18.53
CA THR A 190 -7.95 14.13 -19.19
C THR A 190 -6.48 14.27 -18.77
N PHE A 191 -6.19 14.02 -17.48
CA PHE A 191 -4.83 14.04 -16.95
C PHE A 191 -3.99 12.91 -17.56
N VAL A 192 -4.51 11.69 -17.65
CA VAL A 192 -3.84 10.53 -18.25
C VAL A 192 -3.46 10.83 -19.70
N ARG A 193 -4.42 11.21 -20.55
CA ARG A 193 -4.17 11.55 -21.96
C ARG A 193 -3.08 12.60 -22.17
N ARG A 194 -2.97 13.55 -21.24
CA ARG A 194 -1.95 14.60 -21.32
C ARG A 194 -0.59 14.15 -20.83
N LYS A 195 -0.55 13.25 -19.82
CA LYS A 195 0.69 12.81 -19.16
C LYS A 195 1.37 11.65 -19.89
N ILE A 196 0.59 10.73 -20.44
CA ILE A 196 1.13 9.52 -21.06
C ILE A 196 1.51 9.83 -22.51
N SER A 197 2.81 9.92 -22.76
CA SER A 197 3.38 9.99 -24.12
C SER A 197 3.54 8.56 -24.63
N SER A 198 2.48 8.01 -25.23
CA SER A 198 2.52 6.63 -25.73
C SER A 198 3.44 6.43 -26.92
N ALA A 199 3.59 7.43 -27.80
CA ALA A 199 4.38 7.32 -29.03
C ALA A 199 5.84 6.90 -28.76
N SER A 200 6.54 7.58 -27.83
CA SER A 200 7.95 7.28 -27.52
C SER A 200 8.16 5.88 -26.97
N VAL A 201 7.20 5.33 -26.21
CA VAL A 201 7.26 3.98 -25.69
C VAL A 201 6.95 2.96 -26.79
N MET A 202 5.94 3.24 -27.63
CA MET A 202 5.53 2.38 -28.72
C MET A 202 6.64 2.21 -29.78
N GLU A 203 7.39 3.25 -30.12
CA GLU A 203 8.52 3.22 -31.06
C GLU A 203 9.62 2.24 -30.67
N ASN A 204 9.77 1.94 -29.38
CA ASN A 204 10.74 0.94 -28.91
C ASN A 204 10.33 -0.49 -29.31
N PHE A 205 9.04 -0.76 -29.48
CA PHE A 205 8.51 -2.11 -29.66
C PHE A 205 7.86 -2.37 -31.03
N PHE A 206 7.47 -1.30 -31.75
CA PHE A 206 6.73 -1.42 -33.01
C PHE A 206 7.46 -0.70 -34.14
N LEU A 207 7.57 -1.35 -35.32
CA LEU A 207 8.22 -0.80 -36.52
C LEU A 207 7.43 0.35 -37.16
N GLU A 208 6.12 0.32 -37.01
CA GLU A 208 5.19 1.35 -37.49
C GLU A 208 4.30 1.75 -36.32
N SER A 209 4.65 2.83 -35.63
CA SER A 209 3.80 3.42 -34.62
C SER A 209 2.65 4.17 -35.29
N GLY A 210 1.42 3.94 -34.85
CA GLY A 210 0.24 4.71 -35.32
C GLY A 210 -0.85 3.89 -36.00
N GLN A 211 -0.75 2.56 -36.00
CA GLN A 211 -1.88 1.68 -36.37
C GLN A 211 -2.82 1.44 -35.17
N GLU A 212 -2.31 1.53 -33.95
CA GLU A 212 -3.09 1.52 -32.73
C GLU A 212 -3.75 2.88 -32.53
N THR A 213 -4.98 2.87 -32.05
CA THR A 213 -5.63 4.11 -31.58
C THR A 213 -4.88 4.71 -30.39
N ASP A 214 -4.93 6.00 -30.18
CA ASP A 214 -4.32 6.69 -29.03
C ASP A 214 -4.69 6.01 -27.71
N LYS A 215 -5.93 5.52 -27.60
CA LYS A 215 -6.42 4.81 -26.41
C LYS A 215 -5.76 3.46 -26.22
N GLU A 216 -5.56 2.69 -27.26
CA GLU A 216 -4.90 1.38 -27.21
C GLU A 216 -3.42 1.53 -26.85
N ALA A 217 -2.76 2.53 -27.41
CA ALA A 217 -1.37 2.85 -27.07
C ALA A 217 -1.24 3.30 -25.59
N GLU A 218 -2.15 4.12 -25.10
CA GLU A 218 -2.21 4.51 -23.69
C GLU A 218 -2.45 3.29 -22.76
N GLU A 219 -3.41 2.43 -23.12
CA GLU A 219 -3.69 1.18 -22.37
C GLU A 219 -2.49 0.24 -22.35
N PHE A 220 -1.77 0.10 -23.47
CA PHE A 220 -0.54 -0.69 -23.55
C PHE A 220 0.54 -0.17 -22.60
N VAL A 221 0.82 1.14 -22.66
CA VAL A 221 1.84 1.76 -21.81
C VAL A 221 1.50 1.63 -20.33
N MET A 222 0.25 1.87 -19.95
CA MET A 222 -0.19 1.77 -18.55
C MET A 222 -0.23 0.32 -18.06
N ALA A 223 -0.56 -0.64 -18.91
CA ALA A 223 -0.48 -2.06 -18.59
C ALA A 223 0.98 -2.50 -18.40
N LEU A 224 1.87 -2.10 -19.31
CA LEU A 224 3.30 -2.39 -19.22
C LEU A 224 3.93 -1.78 -17.97
N PHE A 225 3.59 -0.52 -17.67
CA PHE A 225 4.00 0.14 -16.43
C PHE A 225 3.54 -0.64 -15.19
N SER A 226 2.28 -1.07 -15.15
CA SER A 226 1.75 -1.79 -13.99
C SER A 226 2.40 -3.18 -13.79
N ILE A 227 2.84 -3.82 -14.88
CA ILE A 227 3.64 -5.05 -14.82
C ILE A 227 5.02 -4.74 -14.26
N ALA A 228 5.73 -3.77 -14.83
CA ALA A 228 7.08 -3.40 -14.40
C ALA A 228 7.11 -2.95 -12.93
N ALA A 229 6.13 -2.14 -12.50
CA ALA A 229 6.02 -1.63 -11.14
C ALA A 229 5.81 -2.72 -10.07
N ILE A 230 5.15 -3.85 -10.41
CA ILE A 230 4.87 -4.93 -9.44
C ILE A 230 5.95 -6.01 -9.41
N LEU A 231 6.86 -6.06 -10.39
CA LEU A 231 7.87 -7.12 -10.49
C LEU A 231 8.75 -7.26 -9.24
N PRO A 232 9.27 -6.17 -8.64
CA PRO A 232 10.06 -6.26 -7.41
C PRO A 232 9.32 -6.97 -6.28
N ASP A 233 8.01 -6.82 -6.20
CA ASP A 233 7.16 -7.44 -5.21
C ASP A 233 7.08 -8.96 -5.33
N THR A 234 7.28 -9.49 -6.53
CA THR A 234 7.12 -10.92 -6.80
C THR A 234 8.34 -11.75 -6.45
N GLY A 235 9.49 -11.10 -6.26
CA GLY A 235 10.79 -11.79 -6.09
C GLY A 235 11.31 -12.45 -7.36
N THR A 236 10.67 -12.23 -8.54
CA THR A 236 11.20 -12.72 -9.81
C THR A 236 12.50 -11.99 -10.19
N PRO A 237 13.49 -12.68 -10.80
CA PRO A 237 14.73 -12.04 -11.23
C PRO A 237 14.58 -11.19 -12.51
N ILE A 238 13.39 -11.17 -13.12
CA ILE A 238 13.12 -10.36 -14.31
C ILE A 238 13.04 -8.90 -13.91
N ASN A 239 13.79 -8.06 -14.63
CA ASN A 239 13.80 -6.61 -14.44
C ASN A 239 13.34 -5.92 -15.74
N LEU A 240 12.37 -5.03 -15.62
CA LEU A 240 11.80 -4.23 -16.69
C LEU A 240 12.05 -2.73 -16.51
N ASP A 241 12.93 -2.31 -15.60
CA ASP A 241 13.21 -0.91 -15.31
C ASP A 241 13.64 -0.10 -16.54
N GLY A 242 14.38 -0.74 -17.45
CA GLY A 242 14.86 -0.14 -18.69
C GLY A 242 13.82 0.09 -19.79
N LEU A 243 12.56 -0.31 -19.59
CA LEU A 243 11.49 -0.11 -20.58
C LEU A 243 11.03 1.34 -20.68
N PHE A 244 11.26 2.13 -19.66
CA PHE A 244 10.84 3.52 -19.56
C PHE A 244 12.01 4.41 -19.18
N THR A 245 12.04 5.63 -19.70
CA THR A 245 12.88 6.70 -19.16
C THR A 245 12.37 7.10 -17.76
N ILE A 246 13.21 7.79 -16.97
CA ILE A 246 12.80 8.30 -15.64
C ILE A 246 11.58 9.23 -15.76
N GLY A 247 11.51 10.04 -16.84
CA GLY A 247 10.37 10.93 -17.08
C GLY A 247 9.08 10.17 -17.37
N GLU A 248 9.15 9.07 -18.10
CA GLU A 248 7.99 8.21 -18.38
C GLU A 248 7.54 7.45 -17.12
N TRP A 249 8.48 6.93 -16.32
CA TRP A 249 8.19 6.37 -15.01
C TRP A 249 7.44 7.37 -14.12
N ASP A 250 7.96 8.60 -14.02
CA ASP A 250 7.34 9.67 -13.22
C ASP A 250 5.94 10.01 -13.74
N ASN A 251 5.76 10.15 -15.05
CA ASN A 251 4.45 10.44 -15.65
C ASN A 251 3.42 9.32 -15.39
N CYS A 252 3.80 8.06 -15.56
CA CYS A 252 2.94 6.92 -15.26
C CYS A 252 2.58 6.87 -13.77
N TRP A 253 3.56 7.06 -12.88
CA TRP A 253 3.31 7.13 -11.45
C TRP A 253 2.38 8.29 -11.08
N GLN A 254 2.59 9.49 -11.62
CA GLN A 254 1.72 10.64 -11.33
C GLN A 254 0.25 10.34 -11.67
N THR A 255 -0.02 9.56 -12.72
CA THR A 255 -1.40 9.16 -13.05
C THR A 255 -1.96 8.22 -12.00
N GLN A 256 -1.21 7.21 -11.57
CA GLN A 256 -1.64 6.29 -10.52
C GLN A 256 -1.80 7.00 -9.17
N ASN A 257 -0.87 7.86 -8.81
CA ASN A 257 -0.91 8.68 -7.60
C ASN A 257 -2.15 9.57 -7.56
N LEU A 258 -2.46 10.26 -8.68
CA LEU A 258 -3.67 11.09 -8.78
C LEU A 258 -4.94 10.25 -8.59
N ARG A 259 -5.00 9.06 -9.19
CA ARG A 259 -6.12 8.13 -9.01
C ARG A 259 -6.31 7.74 -7.54
N GLN A 260 -5.22 7.36 -6.84
CA GLN A 260 -5.29 7.02 -5.42
C GLN A 260 -5.76 8.20 -4.59
N TYR A 261 -5.20 9.39 -4.83
CA TYR A 261 -5.58 10.62 -4.14
C TYR A 261 -7.06 10.96 -4.32
N MET A 262 -7.54 11.02 -5.57
CA MET A 262 -8.92 11.42 -5.86
C MET A 262 -9.94 10.40 -5.36
N SER A 263 -9.64 9.11 -5.46
CA SER A 263 -10.61 8.08 -5.12
C SER A 263 -10.59 7.64 -3.65
N LYS A 264 -9.50 7.88 -2.88
CA LYS A 264 -9.33 7.29 -1.54
C LYS A 264 -8.91 8.29 -0.46
N SER A 265 -8.53 9.52 -0.81
CA SER A 265 -8.00 10.49 0.13
C SER A 265 -8.86 11.78 0.18
N SER A 266 -8.31 12.84 0.78
CA SER A 266 -8.99 14.11 1.08
C SER A 266 -9.14 15.03 -0.13
N SER A 267 -9.21 14.49 -1.34
CA SER A 267 -9.46 15.29 -2.54
C SER A 267 -10.74 16.15 -2.37
N PRO A 268 -10.71 17.46 -2.63
CA PRO A 268 -11.88 18.33 -2.51
C PRO A 268 -13.11 17.87 -3.31
N ILE A 269 -12.89 17.17 -4.44
CA ILE A 269 -13.96 16.61 -5.28
C ILE A 269 -14.74 15.53 -4.52
N GLY A 270 -14.06 14.72 -3.71
CA GLY A 270 -14.67 13.65 -2.91
C GLY A 270 -15.50 14.15 -1.71
N ARG A 271 -15.45 15.44 -1.38
CA ARG A 271 -16.21 16.06 -0.26
C ARG A 271 -16.15 15.23 1.03
N MET A 272 -14.98 14.76 1.40
CA MET A 272 -14.73 13.89 2.55
C MET A 272 -15.31 12.47 2.46
N LEU A 273 -16.13 12.14 1.49
CA LEU A 273 -16.73 10.80 1.39
C LEU A 273 -15.68 9.67 1.38
N PRO A 274 -14.58 9.73 0.56
CA PRO A 274 -13.58 8.68 0.55
C PRO A 274 -12.86 8.49 1.89
N VAL A 275 -12.85 9.52 2.73
CA VAL A 275 -12.17 9.52 4.04
C VAL A 275 -13.13 9.08 5.15
N ALA A 276 -14.37 9.61 5.13
CA ALA A 276 -15.37 9.35 6.15
C ALA A 276 -15.77 7.87 6.28
N ILE A 277 -15.61 7.08 5.22
CA ILE A 277 -15.90 5.63 5.27
C ILE A 277 -15.00 4.87 6.26
N ALA A 278 -13.85 5.43 6.65
CA ALA A 278 -12.94 4.80 7.61
C ALA A 278 -13.36 5.02 9.09
N TRP A 279 -14.44 5.76 9.34
CA TRP A 279 -14.93 6.04 10.69
C TRP A 279 -15.16 4.78 11.57
N PRO A 280 -15.73 3.65 11.06
CA PRO A 280 -15.90 2.46 11.86
C PRO A 280 -14.58 1.90 12.41
N LEU A 281 -13.50 1.94 11.60
CA LEU A 281 -12.18 1.51 12.03
C LEU A 281 -11.58 2.45 13.08
N LEU A 282 -11.72 3.78 12.90
CA LEU A 282 -11.25 4.75 13.90
C LEU A 282 -11.99 4.59 15.23
N SER A 283 -13.31 4.41 15.18
CA SER A 283 -14.12 4.11 16.36
C SER A 283 -13.64 2.87 17.10
N GLU A 284 -13.30 1.81 16.35
CA GLU A 284 -12.81 0.56 16.93
C GLU A 284 -11.42 0.71 17.55
N PHE A 285 -10.52 1.48 16.92
CA PHE A 285 -9.20 1.83 17.49
C PHE A 285 -9.33 2.58 18.81
N ILE A 286 -10.21 3.57 18.87
CA ILE A 286 -10.48 4.34 20.11
C ILE A 286 -11.10 3.42 21.16
N HIS A 287 -12.11 2.62 20.79
CA HIS A 287 -12.79 1.74 21.73
C HIS A 287 -11.84 0.70 22.33
N SER A 288 -11.03 0.03 21.52
CA SER A 288 -10.07 -0.98 21.98
C SER A 288 -9.01 -0.36 22.91
N ALA A 289 -8.55 0.85 22.62
CA ALA A 289 -7.63 1.59 23.52
C ALA A 289 -8.32 1.95 24.84
N ASP A 290 -9.53 2.46 24.81
CA ASP A 290 -10.32 2.82 25.98
C ASP A 290 -10.56 1.63 26.93
N GLU A 291 -10.86 0.44 26.39
CA GLU A 291 -11.04 -0.76 27.21
C GLU A 291 -9.77 -1.16 27.94
N VAL A 292 -8.59 -1.00 27.31
CA VAL A 292 -7.29 -1.24 27.97
C VAL A 292 -6.99 -0.15 29.01
N ILE A 293 -7.16 1.13 28.67
CA ILE A 293 -6.91 2.26 29.56
C ILE A 293 -7.78 2.19 30.82
N LYS A 294 -9.04 1.78 30.67
CA LYS A 294 -10.01 1.63 31.80
C LYS A 294 -9.82 0.33 32.59
N GLY A 295 -8.84 -0.49 32.23
CA GLY A 295 -8.56 -1.76 32.90
C GLY A 295 -9.62 -2.86 32.66
N LYS A 296 -10.47 -2.72 31.64
CA LYS A 296 -11.48 -3.71 31.26
C LYS A 296 -10.94 -4.78 30.32
N SER A 297 -9.80 -4.54 29.69
CA SER A 297 -9.06 -5.48 28.86
C SER A 297 -7.61 -5.58 29.32
N ASP A 298 -7.08 -6.78 29.35
CA ASP A 298 -5.66 -7.09 29.63
C ASP A 298 -4.86 -7.33 28.34
N THR A 299 -5.44 -7.02 27.17
CA THR A 299 -4.79 -7.13 25.86
C THR A 299 -3.61 -6.15 25.77
N ARG A 300 -2.45 -6.62 25.32
CA ARG A 300 -1.25 -5.79 25.11
C ARG A 300 -1.08 -5.32 23.68
N ALA A 301 -1.66 -6.04 22.73
CA ALA A 301 -1.58 -5.66 21.32
C ALA A 301 -2.84 -6.06 20.56
N ASN A 302 -3.32 -5.15 19.70
CA ASN A 302 -4.35 -5.42 18.70
C ASN A 302 -3.76 -5.19 17.31
N PHE A 303 -3.63 -6.26 16.52
CA PHE A 303 -3.12 -6.24 15.16
C PHE A 303 -4.25 -6.43 14.15
N ARG A 304 -4.25 -5.62 13.08
CA ARG A 304 -5.24 -5.70 12.00
C ARG A 304 -4.54 -5.72 10.67
N PHE A 305 -4.95 -6.63 9.77
CA PHE A 305 -4.31 -6.80 8.45
C PHE A 305 -5.34 -6.61 7.34
N ALA A 306 -5.09 -5.62 6.49
CA ALA A 306 -6.05 -5.15 5.49
C ALA A 306 -5.37 -4.73 4.17
N HIS A 307 -5.81 -3.63 3.57
CA HIS A 307 -5.49 -3.20 2.21
C HIS A 307 -5.07 -1.71 2.18
N ALA A 308 -4.52 -1.25 1.05
CA ALA A 308 -4.28 0.19 0.82
C ALA A 308 -5.59 0.99 0.88
N GLU A 309 -6.70 0.38 0.44
CA GLU A 309 -8.06 0.90 0.51
C GLU A 309 -8.56 1.12 1.95
N THR A 310 -7.92 0.48 2.93
CA THR A 310 -8.18 0.67 4.35
C THR A 310 -7.23 1.72 4.93
N VAL A 311 -5.93 1.63 4.60
CA VAL A 311 -4.89 2.49 5.17
C VAL A 311 -5.05 3.94 4.73
N ILE A 312 -5.20 4.20 3.42
CA ILE A 312 -5.24 5.57 2.87
C ILE A 312 -6.38 6.40 3.49
N PRO A 313 -7.66 5.94 3.47
CA PRO A 313 -8.73 6.67 4.11
C PRO A 313 -8.55 6.84 5.62
N PHE A 314 -8.01 5.83 6.29
CA PHE A 314 -7.83 5.84 7.74
C PHE A 314 -6.84 6.91 8.20
N VAL A 315 -5.65 6.99 7.57
CA VAL A 315 -4.65 7.99 7.94
C VAL A 315 -5.08 9.40 7.56
N ALA A 316 -5.84 9.56 6.45
CA ALA A 316 -6.43 10.84 6.07
C ALA A 316 -7.54 11.28 7.05
N LEU A 317 -8.35 10.34 7.57
CA LEU A 317 -9.37 10.62 8.58
C LEU A 317 -8.74 11.05 9.91
N MET A 318 -7.62 10.45 10.28
CA MET A 318 -6.84 10.85 11.47
C MET A 318 -6.21 12.24 11.32
N GLY A 319 -6.06 12.75 10.08
CA GLY A 319 -5.35 13.99 9.81
C GLY A 319 -3.85 13.89 10.05
N ILE A 320 -3.24 12.70 9.84
CA ILE A 320 -1.79 12.53 9.94
C ILE A 320 -1.12 13.49 8.96
N GLU A 321 -0.09 14.19 9.41
CA GLU A 321 0.64 15.18 8.61
C GLU A 321 1.01 14.63 7.23
N GLY A 322 0.67 15.36 6.17
CA GLY A 322 0.92 14.99 4.77
C GLY A 322 -0.11 14.03 4.15
N THR A 323 -1.06 13.45 4.92
CA THR A 323 -2.02 12.47 4.39
C THR A 323 -3.38 13.07 4.04
N ASP A 324 -3.81 14.17 4.67
CA ASP A 324 -5.11 14.82 4.47
C ASP A 324 -5.05 16.12 3.66
N VAL A 325 -3.98 16.33 2.90
CA VAL A 325 -3.79 17.55 2.10
C VAL A 325 -4.89 17.74 1.06
N LYS A 326 -5.35 19.00 0.90
CA LYS A 326 -6.41 19.37 -0.03
C LYS A 326 -5.83 20.08 -1.24
N VAL A 327 -5.58 19.32 -2.31
CA VAL A 327 -5.01 19.83 -3.56
C VAL A 327 -6.09 19.86 -4.64
N VAL A 328 -6.34 21.04 -5.20
CA VAL A 328 -7.36 21.25 -6.25
C VAL A 328 -6.79 20.96 -7.64
N VAL A 329 -5.54 21.34 -7.88
CA VAL A 329 -4.89 21.26 -9.19
C VAL A 329 -4.24 19.88 -9.37
N PRO A 330 -4.68 19.04 -10.33
CA PRO A 330 -4.16 17.67 -10.53
C PRO A 330 -2.63 17.60 -10.67
N ASP A 331 -2.02 18.54 -11.43
CA ASP A 331 -0.57 18.59 -11.64
C ASP A 331 0.24 18.90 -10.37
N SER A 332 -0.42 19.38 -9.33
CA SER A 332 0.23 19.68 -8.05
C SER A 332 0.13 18.56 -7.04
N VAL A 333 -0.69 17.54 -7.28
CA VAL A 333 -0.92 16.46 -6.30
C VAL A 333 0.39 15.77 -5.94
N SER A 334 1.19 15.37 -6.90
CA SER A 334 2.46 14.67 -6.68
C SER A 334 3.51 15.46 -5.87
N LYS A 335 3.33 16.77 -5.71
CA LYS A 335 4.20 17.61 -4.88
C LYS A 335 3.88 17.50 -3.39
N TYR A 336 2.61 17.28 -3.06
CA TYR A 336 2.11 17.37 -1.68
C TYR A 336 1.58 16.05 -1.14
N TRP A 337 1.23 15.10 -2.01
CA TRP A 337 0.68 13.82 -1.64
C TRP A 337 1.28 12.71 -2.51
N LYS A 338 1.81 11.70 -1.87
CA LYS A 338 2.51 10.60 -2.55
C LYS A 338 2.08 9.29 -1.95
N ASP A 339 1.45 8.46 -2.77
CA ASP A 339 0.89 7.19 -2.37
C ASP A 339 1.93 6.19 -1.82
N TYR A 340 3.16 6.25 -2.34
CA TYR A 340 4.26 5.40 -1.87
C TYR A 340 4.81 5.80 -0.48
N GLU A 341 4.62 7.05 -0.03
CA GLU A 341 4.97 7.47 1.33
C GLU A 341 3.89 7.04 2.33
N ILE A 342 2.64 6.91 1.88
CA ILE A 342 1.48 6.63 2.72
C ILE A 342 1.17 5.15 2.79
N ALA A 343 1.06 4.49 1.64
CA ALA A 343 0.60 3.12 1.55
C ALA A 343 1.44 2.26 0.58
N PRO A 344 2.77 2.15 0.77
CA PRO A 344 3.57 1.12 0.08
C PRO A 344 3.08 -0.28 0.44
N MET A 345 3.63 -1.35 -0.13
CA MET A 345 3.37 -2.72 0.36
C MET A 345 3.72 -2.80 1.85
N ALA A 346 3.03 -3.62 2.62
CA ALA A 346 3.15 -3.77 4.07
C ALA A 346 3.02 -2.46 4.89
N ALA A 347 2.51 -1.37 4.30
CA ALA A 347 2.29 -0.12 5.02
C ALA A 347 1.56 -0.34 6.34
N ASN A 348 1.95 0.39 7.36
CA ASN A 348 1.36 0.20 8.68
C ASN A 348 1.17 1.51 9.46
N VAL A 349 0.18 1.50 10.33
CA VAL A 349 -0.12 2.54 11.31
C VAL A 349 -0.03 1.92 12.69
N GLN A 350 0.67 2.58 13.60
CA GLN A 350 0.83 2.11 14.98
C GLN A 350 0.49 3.24 15.95
N TRP A 351 -0.34 2.95 16.94
CA TRP A 351 -0.56 3.78 18.11
C TRP A 351 0.10 3.08 19.29
N ILE A 352 1.12 3.70 19.88
CA ILE A 352 1.85 3.15 21.02
C ILE A 352 1.49 3.95 22.26
N PHE A 353 0.96 3.28 23.26
CA PHE A 353 0.51 3.89 24.51
C PHE A 353 1.56 3.68 25.62
N TYR A 354 1.87 4.74 26.32
CA TYR A 354 2.88 4.76 27.37
C TYR A 354 2.31 5.29 28.70
N HIS A 355 2.89 4.83 29.80
CA HIS A 355 2.77 5.50 31.08
C HIS A 355 4.07 6.24 31.39
N ASP A 356 3.96 7.46 31.89
CA ASP A 356 5.09 8.15 32.53
C ASP A 356 5.21 7.81 34.02
N LYS A 357 6.17 8.43 34.72
CA LYS A 357 6.37 8.25 36.17
C LYS A 357 5.17 8.70 37.02
N ALA A 358 4.38 9.64 36.52
CA ALA A 358 3.16 10.12 37.18
C ALA A 358 1.93 9.26 36.85
N ARG A 359 2.08 8.19 36.08
CA ARG A 359 0.99 7.35 35.55
C ARG A 359 0.08 8.08 34.55
N GLU A 360 0.53 9.19 34.01
CA GLU A 360 -0.16 9.84 32.90
C GLU A 360 0.01 9.02 31.62
N ILE A 361 -1.00 9.05 30.73
CA ILE A 361 -1.03 8.26 29.50
C ILE A 361 -0.62 9.15 28.33
N TRP A 362 0.33 8.66 27.57
CA TRP A 362 0.85 9.28 26.35
C TRP A 362 0.67 8.35 25.16
N VAL A 363 0.46 8.90 23.98
CA VAL A 363 0.28 8.13 22.75
C VAL A 363 1.22 8.65 21.66
N SER A 364 1.98 7.75 21.07
CA SER A 364 2.78 7.99 19.86
C SER A 364 2.05 7.44 18.64
N PHE A 365 2.03 8.19 17.55
CA PHE A 365 1.43 7.78 16.29
C PHE A 365 2.52 7.56 15.26
N LEU A 366 2.56 6.38 14.66
CA LEU A 366 3.54 6.05 13.62
C LEU A 366 2.83 5.70 12.31
N LEU A 367 3.35 6.21 11.21
CA LEU A 367 3.02 5.76 9.86
C LEU A 367 4.28 5.18 9.22
N ASN A 368 4.21 3.94 8.77
CA ASN A 368 5.34 3.21 8.22
C ASN A 368 6.57 3.27 9.15
N GLU A 369 6.34 3.06 10.45
CA GLU A 369 7.31 3.06 11.54
C GLU A 369 8.03 4.40 11.79
N LYS A 370 7.57 5.49 11.15
CA LYS A 370 8.02 6.87 11.41
C LYS A 370 7.03 7.57 12.32
N GLU A 371 7.52 8.27 13.32
CA GLU A 371 6.67 9.06 14.21
C GLU A 371 6.04 10.23 13.44
N MET A 372 4.74 10.43 13.65
CA MET A 372 3.93 11.41 12.95
C MET A 372 3.18 12.31 13.94
N THR A 373 2.88 13.52 13.52
CA THR A 373 2.05 14.46 14.29
C THR A 373 0.59 14.38 13.84
N LEU A 374 -0.31 14.57 14.78
CA LEU A 374 -1.73 14.81 14.55
C LEU A 374 -2.06 16.30 14.74
N PRO A 375 -3.11 16.83 14.06
CA PRO A 375 -3.51 18.24 14.19
C PRO A 375 -4.20 18.57 15.51
N VAL A 376 -4.15 17.67 16.49
CA VAL A 376 -4.73 17.90 17.82
C VAL A 376 -3.73 18.69 18.69
N SER A 377 -4.07 19.95 19.04
CA SER A 377 -3.37 20.65 20.08
C SER A 377 -3.77 20.06 21.43
N THR A 378 -2.86 19.39 22.11
CA THR A 378 -3.02 19.20 23.56
C THR A 378 -2.78 20.55 24.21
N SER A 379 -3.85 21.19 24.69
CA SER A 379 -3.71 22.33 25.60
C SER A 379 -3.12 21.81 26.91
N ARG A 380 -1.84 21.98 27.10
CA ARG A 380 -1.18 22.08 28.39
C ARG A 380 -0.45 23.41 28.49
#